data_060409e036155043e8c608668c56a5cf
#
_entry.id   060409e036155043e8c608668c56a5cf
#
_cell.length_a   1.000
_cell.length_b   1.000
_cell.length_c   1.000
_cell.angle_alpha   90.00
_cell.angle_beta   90.00
_cell.angle_gamma   90.00
#
_symmetry.space_group_name_H-M   'P 1'
#
loop_
_entity.id
_entity.type
_entity.pdbx_description
1 polymer ?
#
loop_
_entity_poly.entity_id
_entity_poly.type
_entity_poly.pdbx_seq_one_letter_code
_entity_poly.pdbx_strand_id
1 'polypeptide(L)'
;MRPAGSGSILWSMWELRRALGAALVLTLAAPPARAALGEREESVGRDRRALAAVARGTDERGGYRVHELEKGATTIREFVSADGVVFAVTWSGITHPDLRPLLGAFHDEYRAAARAHRAEGRRARRVAGERVVVESWGHPRDLHGRAYVPALLPSGVTVDELR
;
A
#
# COMPACT_ATOMS: atom_id res chain seq x y z
N MET A 1 10.17 -71.22 42.75
CA MET A 1 10.80 -71.14 41.43
C MET A 1 9.79 -70.59 40.45
N ARG A 2 9.90 -69.32 40.10
CA ARG A 2 9.04 -68.59 39.13
C ARG A 2 9.93 -67.68 38.31
N PRO A 3 9.90 -67.71 37.00
CA PRO A 3 10.66 -66.77 36.17
C PRO A 3 9.91 -65.44 35.97
N ALA A 4 10.69 -64.40 35.85
CA ALA A 4 10.30 -63.02 35.64
C ALA A 4 9.70 -62.77 34.25
N GLY A 5 8.63 -62.01 34.24
CA GLY A 5 8.02 -61.48 33.03
C GLY A 5 8.73 -60.28 32.45
N SER A 6 9.16 -60.39 31.24
CA SER A 6 9.58 -59.28 30.38
C SER A 6 8.35 -58.71 29.66
N GLY A 7 8.01 -57.50 29.96
CA GLY A 7 6.96 -56.81 29.22
C GLY A 7 6.91 -55.36 29.60
N SER A 8 7.39 -54.50 28.72
CA SER A 8 6.94 -53.10 28.62
C SER A 8 8.03 -52.13 28.10
N ILE A 9 8.42 -52.30 26.86
CA ILE A 9 9.21 -51.25 26.18
C ILE A 9 8.49 -50.72 24.93
N LEU A 10 7.29 -51.22 24.63
CA LEU A 10 6.60 -50.85 23.38
C LEU A 10 5.57 -49.72 23.51
N TRP A 11 5.35 -49.18 24.71
CA TRP A 11 4.33 -48.15 24.94
C TRP A 11 4.86 -46.69 24.82
N SER A 12 6.18 -46.49 24.83
CA SER A 12 6.75 -45.13 24.83
C SER A 12 6.93 -44.53 23.43
N MET A 13 6.85 -45.33 22.37
CA MET A 13 7.06 -44.83 20.99
C MET A 13 5.81 -44.23 20.33
N TRP A 14 4.63 -44.55 20.86
CA TRP A 14 3.37 -43.99 20.32
C TRP A 14 3.09 -42.57 20.81
N GLU A 15 3.41 -42.26 22.05
CA GLU A 15 3.20 -40.92 22.64
C GLU A 15 4.12 -39.87 22.01
N LEU A 16 5.36 -40.24 21.65
CA LEU A 16 6.30 -39.31 21.01
C LEU A 16 5.90 -38.88 19.60
N ARG A 17 5.12 -39.69 18.91
CA ARG A 17 4.66 -39.38 17.54
C ARG A 17 3.46 -38.42 17.52
N ARG A 18 2.70 -38.29 18.59
CA ARG A 18 1.57 -37.37 18.71
C ARG A 18 2.00 -35.94 19.12
N ALA A 19 3.13 -35.81 19.81
CA ALA A 19 3.66 -34.52 20.23
C ALA A 19 4.36 -33.74 19.08
N LEU A 20 4.78 -34.40 18.02
CA LEU A 20 5.48 -33.78 16.88
C LEU A 20 4.54 -33.28 15.74
N GLY A 21 3.24 -33.62 15.84
CA GLY A 21 2.26 -33.29 14.80
C GLY A 21 1.53 -31.94 14.99
N ALA A 22 1.67 -31.27 16.14
CA ALA A 22 0.89 -30.08 16.47
C ALA A 22 1.68 -28.76 16.44
N ALA A 23 2.95 -28.78 16.04
CA ALA A 23 3.84 -27.61 16.13
C ALA A 23 4.15 -26.95 14.78
N LEU A 24 3.39 -27.20 13.72
CA LEU A 24 3.73 -26.60 12.44
C LEU A 24 2.48 -26.26 11.63
N VAL A 25 1.75 -25.26 11.99
CA VAL A 25 1.02 -24.36 11.07
C VAL A 25 0.61 -23.09 11.83
N LEU A 26 1.57 -22.34 12.33
CA LEU A 26 1.40 -20.91 12.48
C LEU A 26 2.08 -20.29 11.25
N THR A 27 1.54 -20.54 10.06
CA THR A 27 1.80 -19.69 8.93
C THR A 27 1.23 -18.33 9.31
N LEU A 28 2.11 -17.42 9.71
CA LEU A 28 1.81 -16.00 9.70
C LEU A 28 1.36 -15.71 8.27
N ALA A 29 0.05 -15.66 8.05
CA ALA A 29 -0.52 -14.95 6.94
C ALA A 29 -0.18 -13.48 7.20
N ALA A 30 1.04 -13.07 6.83
CA ALA A 30 1.36 -11.67 6.69
C ALA A 30 0.27 -11.14 5.74
N PRO A 31 -0.53 -10.15 6.14
CA PRO A 31 -1.47 -9.53 5.22
C PRO A 31 -0.66 -9.13 3.99
N PRO A 32 -1.19 -9.28 2.77
CA PRO A 32 -0.50 -8.83 1.59
C PRO A 32 -0.11 -7.38 1.85
N ALA A 33 1.19 -7.13 2.01
CA ALA A 33 1.72 -5.80 2.23
C ALA A 33 1.39 -5.00 0.97
N ARG A 34 0.27 -4.29 1.01
CA ARG A 34 -0.17 -3.38 -0.03
C ARG A 34 0.66 -2.14 0.14
N ALA A 35 1.36 -1.81 -0.91
CA ALA A 35 2.13 -0.60 -1.05
C ALA A 35 1.21 0.60 -1.00
N ALA A 36 1.65 1.75 -0.57
CA ALA A 36 1.15 3.05 -0.92
C ALA A 36 0.85 4.01 0.21
N LEU A 37 -0.05 4.91 -0.11
CA LEU A 37 -0.54 5.99 0.73
C LEU A 37 -0.84 5.52 2.16
N GLY A 38 -0.25 6.19 3.16
CA GLY A 38 -0.35 5.84 4.57
C GLY A 38 0.64 4.76 5.04
N GLU A 39 1.42 4.16 4.17
CA GLU A 39 2.43 3.18 4.52
C GLU A 39 3.84 3.76 4.64
N ARG A 40 4.77 2.93 5.05
CA ARG A 40 6.18 3.30 5.19
C ARG A 40 6.85 3.46 3.83
N GLU A 41 7.91 4.25 3.77
CA GLU A 41 8.70 4.56 2.57
C GLU A 41 9.15 3.32 1.79
N GLU A 42 9.39 2.20 2.46
CA GLU A 42 9.73 0.94 1.79
C GLU A 42 8.62 0.45 0.84
N SER A 43 7.40 0.97 0.99
CA SER A 43 6.30 0.70 0.08
C SER A 43 6.55 1.21 -1.34
N VAL A 44 7.25 2.33 -1.52
CA VAL A 44 7.60 2.92 -2.82
C VAL A 44 8.25 1.89 -3.76
N GLY A 45 9.13 1.03 -3.22
CA GLY A 45 9.75 -0.05 -3.98
C GLY A 45 8.76 -1.13 -4.43
N ARG A 46 7.67 -1.34 -3.71
CA ARG A 46 6.58 -2.27 -4.09
C ARG A 46 5.71 -1.65 -5.17
N ASP A 47 5.36 -0.38 -5.04
CA ASP A 47 4.56 0.38 -6.01
C ASP A 47 5.26 0.45 -7.35
N ARG A 48 6.55 0.73 -7.34
CA ARG A 48 7.38 0.68 -8.54
C ARG A 48 7.26 -0.66 -9.27
N ARG A 49 7.33 -1.78 -8.53
CA ARG A 49 7.20 -3.13 -9.13
C ARG A 49 5.77 -3.40 -9.61
N ALA A 50 4.75 -3.06 -8.81
CA ALA A 50 3.35 -3.27 -9.15
C ALA A 50 2.92 -2.46 -10.38
N LEU A 51 3.47 -1.26 -10.54
CA LEU A 51 3.21 -0.39 -11.69
C LEU A 51 4.09 -0.71 -12.90
N ALA A 52 5.10 -1.57 -12.75
CA ALA A 52 6.18 -1.76 -13.73
C ALA A 52 6.84 -0.41 -14.11
N ALA A 53 7.08 0.44 -13.10
CA ALA A 53 7.65 1.76 -13.25
C ALA A 53 9.15 1.76 -13.00
N VAL A 54 9.85 2.76 -13.53
CA VAL A 54 11.27 3.00 -13.35
C VAL A 54 11.46 4.14 -12.34
N ALA A 55 12.34 3.94 -11.33
CA ALA A 55 12.72 5.02 -10.43
C ALA A 55 13.59 6.04 -11.20
N ARG A 56 13.29 7.32 -11.03
CA ARG A 56 14.03 8.43 -11.64
C ARG A 56 14.91 9.17 -10.65
N GLY A 57 14.44 9.35 -9.44
CA GLY A 57 15.19 10.05 -8.42
C GLY A 57 14.46 10.15 -7.11
N THR A 58 15.14 10.77 -6.15
CA THR A 58 14.57 11.16 -4.86
C THR A 58 15.04 12.57 -4.57
N ASP A 59 14.10 13.46 -4.32
CA ASP A 59 14.33 14.85 -3.95
C ASP A 59 14.07 15.05 -2.46
N GLU A 60 15.01 15.67 -1.77
CA GLU A 60 14.81 16.14 -0.39
C GLU A 60 14.24 17.55 -0.40
N ARG A 61 13.12 17.74 0.27
CA ARG A 61 12.49 19.06 0.45
C ARG A 61 12.33 19.36 1.92
N GLY A 62 12.05 20.60 2.27
CA GLY A 62 11.91 21.02 3.67
C GLY A 62 10.85 20.21 4.42
N GLY A 63 11.28 19.16 5.13
CA GLY A 63 10.45 18.32 5.96
C GLY A 63 9.82 17.08 5.28
N TYR A 64 10.11 16.78 4.01
CA TYR A 64 9.65 15.58 3.33
C TYR A 64 10.55 15.21 2.16
N ARG A 65 10.44 13.95 1.69
CA ARG A 65 11.10 13.44 0.48
C ARG A 65 10.09 13.17 -0.61
N VAL A 66 10.53 13.28 -1.86
CA VAL A 66 9.73 12.98 -3.05
C VAL A 66 10.44 11.92 -3.88
N HIS A 67 9.84 10.75 -4.01
CA HIS A 67 10.30 9.71 -4.91
C HIS A 67 9.61 9.87 -6.26
N GLU A 68 10.39 9.95 -7.32
CA GLU A 68 9.86 10.04 -8.68
C GLU A 68 9.96 8.71 -9.40
N LEU A 69 8.84 8.24 -9.91
CA LEU A 69 8.68 7.03 -10.69
C LEU A 69 8.15 7.40 -12.09
N GLU A 70 8.59 6.67 -13.10
CA GLU A 70 8.10 6.85 -14.47
C GLU A 70 7.54 5.55 -15.02
N LYS A 71 6.34 5.62 -15.60
CA LYS A 71 5.71 4.54 -16.34
C LYS A 71 5.26 5.02 -17.73
N GLY A 72 6.04 4.67 -18.74
CA GLY A 72 5.80 5.19 -20.09
C GLY A 72 5.87 6.71 -20.12
N ALA A 73 4.79 7.37 -20.51
CA ALA A 73 4.69 8.84 -20.54
C ALA A 73 3.90 9.39 -19.33
N THR A 74 3.93 8.70 -18.20
CA THR A 74 3.30 9.15 -16.93
C THR A 74 4.34 9.17 -15.85
N THR A 75 4.52 10.33 -15.22
CA THR A 75 5.34 10.53 -14.03
C THR A 75 4.46 10.40 -12.80
N ILE A 76 4.94 9.68 -11.81
CA ILE A 76 4.30 9.47 -10.51
C ILE A 76 5.28 9.95 -9.44
N ARG A 77 4.80 10.74 -8.49
CA ARG A 77 5.60 11.20 -7.35
C ARG A 77 4.94 10.78 -6.05
N GLU A 78 5.72 10.16 -5.19
CA GLU A 78 5.29 9.73 -3.85
C GLU A 78 5.99 10.60 -2.82
N PHE A 79 5.20 11.22 -1.96
CA PHE A 79 5.65 12.19 -0.95
C PHE A 79 5.72 11.50 0.40
N VAL A 80 6.91 11.47 0.97
CA VAL A 80 7.22 10.78 2.23
C VAL A 80 7.57 11.81 3.30
N SER A 81 6.87 11.78 4.43
CA SER A 81 7.15 12.65 5.57
C SER A 81 8.52 12.35 6.21
N ALA A 82 8.99 13.22 7.08
CA ALA A 82 10.21 13.00 7.87
C ALA A 82 10.14 11.71 8.70
N ASP A 83 8.93 11.32 9.13
CA ASP A 83 8.68 10.07 9.87
C ASP A 83 8.68 8.82 8.96
N GLY A 84 8.94 8.99 7.67
CA GLY A 84 9.00 7.90 6.70
C GLY A 84 7.64 7.34 6.30
N VAL A 85 6.57 8.14 6.32
CA VAL A 85 5.21 7.73 5.92
C VAL A 85 4.83 8.41 4.61
N VAL A 86 4.31 7.66 3.65
CA VAL A 86 3.77 8.20 2.39
C VAL A 86 2.46 8.93 2.69
N PHE A 87 2.43 10.24 2.57
CA PHE A 87 1.26 11.06 2.88
C PHE A 87 0.50 11.55 1.64
N ALA A 88 1.16 11.57 0.49
CA ALA A 88 0.56 11.96 -0.77
C ALA A 88 1.22 11.27 -1.97
N VAL A 89 0.46 11.16 -3.05
CA VAL A 89 0.92 10.70 -4.36
C VAL A 89 0.37 11.65 -5.41
N THR A 90 1.20 12.04 -6.38
CA THR A 90 0.76 12.82 -7.55
C THR A 90 1.12 12.11 -8.84
N TRP A 91 0.41 12.42 -9.89
CA TRP A 91 0.75 11.92 -11.23
C TRP A 91 0.48 12.96 -12.30
N SER A 92 1.27 12.90 -13.35
CA SER A 92 1.11 13.71 -14.55
C SER A 92 1.50 12.93 -15.79
N GLY A 93 0.75 13.07 -16.90
CA GLY A 93 1.07 12.36 -18.14
C GLY A 93 -0.12 12.13 -19.05
N ILE A 94 0.05 11.23 -20.00
CA ILE A 94 -0.97 10.97 -21.04
C ILE A 94 -2.06 9.97 -20.58
N THR A 95 -1.82 9.24 -19.49
CA THR A 95 -2.77 8.27 -18.91
C THR A 95 -2.81 8.38 -17.39
N HIS A 96 -3.95 8.03 -16.79
CA HIS A 96 -4.00 7.83 -15.35
C HIS A 96 -3.27 6.53 -14.99
N PRO A 97 -2.48 6.53 -13.90
CA PRO A 97 -1.90 5.30 -13.37
C PRO A 97 -2.99 4.40 -12.77
N ASP A 98 -2.66 3.13 -12.55
CA ASP A 98 -3.50 2.28 -11.69
C ASP A 98 -3.42 2.81 -10.25
N LEU A 99 -4.56 3.28 -9.75
CA LEU A 99 -4.64 3.82 -8.40
C LEU A 99 -4.70 2.74 -7.31
N ARG A 100 -4.90 1.47 -7.67
CA ARG A 100 -5.00 0.38 -6.69
C ARG A 100 -3.71 0.21 -5.89
N PRO A 101 -2.53 0.03 -6.52
CA PRO A 101 -1.30 -0.01 -5.75
C PRO A 101 -1.02 1.30 -5.02
N LEU A 102 -1.24 2.46 -5.64
CA LEU A 102 -0.93 3.77 -5.07
C LEU A 102 -1.80 4.16 -3.87
N LEU A 103 -3.05 3.78 -3.83
CA LEU A 103 -3.96 4.08 -2.72
C LEU A 103 -3.96 3.00 -1.64
N GLY A 104 -3.49 1.80 -1.94
CA GLY A 104 -3.40 0.70 -0.99
C GLY A 104 -4.69 0.47 -0.20
N ALA A 105 -4.61 0.61 1.12
CA ALA A 105 -5.74 0.42 2.03
C ALA A 105 -6.89 1.42 1.81
N PHE A 106 -6.62 2.58 1.20
CA PHE A 106 -7.63 3.60 0.92
C PHE A 106 -8.37 3.40 -0.40
N HIS A 107 -7.95 2.43 -1.23
CA HIS A 107 -8.52 2.22 -2.55
C HIS A 107 -10.03 1.89 -2.51
N ASP A 108 -10.46 1.04 -1.58
CA ASP A 108 -11.87 0.64 -1.50
C ASP A 108 -12.77 1.79 -1.01
N GLU A 109 -12.26 2.60 -0.08
CA GLU A 109 -12.90 3.83 0.38
C GLU A 109 -13.07 4.83 -0.79
N TYR A 110 -11.99 5.09 -1.53
CA TYR A 110 -12.04 5.93 -2.74
C TYR A 110 -13.08 5.40 -3.74
N ARG A 111 -13.08 4.08 -4.00
CA ARG A 111 -14.03 3.47 -4.94
C ARG A 111 -15.48 3.61 -4.50
N ALA A 112 -15.76 3.49 -3.21
CA ALA A 112 -17.09 3.70 -2.67
C ALA A 112 -17.54 5.16 -2.85
N ALA A 113 -16.71 6.13 -2.48
CA ALA A 113 -16.99 7.54 -2.67
C ALA A 113 -17.15 7.92 -4.15
N ALA A 114 -16.31 7.40 -5.03
CA ALA A 114 -16.42 7.65 -6.48
C ALA A 114 -17.70 7.09 -7.09
N ARG A 115 -18.21 5.96 -6.57
CA ARG A 115 -19.53 5.41 -6.99
C ARG A 115 -20.67 6.29 -6.56
N ALA A 116 -20.65 6.80 -5.34
CA ALA A 116 -21.67 7.72 -4.83
C ALA A 116 -21.75 8.98 -5.70
N HIS A 117 -20.62 9.60 -6.03
CA HIS A 117 -20.58 10.75 -6.94
C HIS A 117 -21.15 10.47 -8.35
N ARG A 118 -20.90 9.27 -8.89
CA ARG A 118 -21.47 8.88 -10.20
C ARG A 118 -22.98 8.71 -10.15
N ALA A 119 -23.51 8.19 -9.06
CA ALA A 119 -24.97 8.05 -8.86
C ALA A 119 -25.67 9.41 -8.85
N GLU A 120 -24.96 10.48 -8.46
CA GLU A 120 -25.43 11.86 -8.52
C GLU A 120 -25.28 12.52 -9.90
N GLY A 121 -24.83 11.79 -10.92
CA GLY A 121 -24.63 12.30 -12.28
C GLY A 121 -23.43 13.23 -12.45
N ARG A 122 -22.55 13.29 -11.45
CA ARG A 122 -21.37 14.19 -11.45
C ARG A 122 -20.11 13.46 -11.88
N ARG A 123 -19.37 14.04 -12.82
CA ARG A 123 -17.94 13.73 -13.00
C ARG A 123 -17.15 14.52 -11.95
N ALA A 124 -16.87 13.89 -10.82
CA ALA A 124 -16.14 14.56 -9.76
C ALA A 124 -14.67 14.74 -10.18
N ARG A 125 -14.22 15.99 -10.24
CA ARG A 125 -12.80 16.32 -10.29
C ARG A 125 -12.12 16.06 -8.94
N ARG A 126 -12.90 16.02 -7.87
CA ARG A 126 -12.47 15.73 -6.52
C ARG A 126 -13.41 14.71 -5.90
N VAL A 127 -12.85 13.59 -5.46
CA VAL A 127 -13.52 12.54 -4.72
C VAL A 127 -12.95 12.55 -3.30
N ALA A 128 -13.77 12.93 -2.34
CA ALA A 128 -13.39 12.89 -0.92
C ALA A 128 -14.06 11.66 -0.29
N GLY A 129 -13.24 10.75 0.21
CA GLY A 129 -13.64 9.72 1.15
C GLY A 129 -13.64 10.26 2.58
N GLU A 130 -13.70 9.37 3.56
CA GLU A 130 -13.61 9.72 4.97
C GLU A 130 -12.19 10.17 5.36
N ARG A 131 -11.17 9.47 4.85
CA ARG A 131 -9.76 9.68 5.20
C ARG A 131 -8.89 10.09 4.02
N VAL A 132 -9.30 9.79 2.79
CA VAL A 132 -8.51 10.03 1.58
C VAL A 132 -9.23 10.99 0.64
N VAL A 133 -8.48 11.87 0.02
CA VAL A 133 -8.95 12.76 -1.04
C VAL A 133 -8.19 12.43 -2.32
N VAL A 134 -8.92 12.28 -3.42
CA VAL A 134 -8.35 12.08 -4.76
C VAL A 134 -8.87 13.17 -5.67
N GLU A 135 -7.98 13.87 -6.33
CA GLU A 135 -8.28 14.94 -7.28
C GLU A 135 -7.69 14.61 -8.64
N SER A 136 -8.43 14.94 -9.69
CA SER A 136 -7.96 14.75 -11.07
C SER A 136 -8.39 15.93 -11.94
N TRP A 137 -7.48 16.39 -12.80
CA TRP A 137 -7.73 17.50 -13.72
C TRP A 137 -6.93 17.32 -15.01
N GLY A 138 -7.05 18.27 -15.93
CA GLY A 138 -6.37 18.24 -17.23
C GLY A 138 -7.30 17.88 -18.37
N HIS A 139 -6.71 17.58 -19.50
CA HIS A 139 -7.35 17.22 -20.77
C HIS A 139 -6.70 15.99 -21.38
N PRO A 140 -7.27 15.42 -22.44
CA PRO A 140 -6.65 14.29 -23.14
C PRO A 140 -5.17 14.58 -23.48
N ARG A 141 -4.28 13.65 -23.08
CA ARG A 141 -2.81 13.72 -23.21
C ARG A 141 -2.09 14.67 -22.24
N ASP A 142 -2.81 15.32 -21.35
CA ASP A 142 -2.26 16.17 -20.29
C ASP A 142 -3.10 15.98 -19.01
N LEU A 143 -3.03 14.78 -18.45
CA LEU A 143 -3.78 14.36 -17.28
C LEU A 143 -2.94 14.53 -16.05
N HIS A 144 -3.53 15.12 -15.04
CA HIS A 144 -2.92 15.32 -13.73
C HIS A 144 -3.82 14.77 -12.65
N GLY A 145 -3.22 14.47 -11.52
CA GLY A 145 -3.98 14.18 -10.33
C GLY A 145 -3.11 14.05 -9.11
N ARG A 146 -3.79 14.02 -7.96
CA ARG A 146 -3.17 13.81 -6.66
C ARG A 146 -4.10 13.01 -5.76
N ALA A 147 -3.51 12.24 -4.88
CA ALA A 147 -4.19 11.58 -3.77
C ALA A 147 -3.43 11.89 -2.49
N TYR A 148 -4.13 12.19 -1.41
CA TYR A 148 -3.51 12.48 -0.14
C TYR A 148 -4.42 12.12 1.04
N VAL A 149 -3.82 11.88 2.19
CA VAL A 149 -4.51 11.71 3.47
C VAL A 149 -4.35 12.99 4.28
N PRO A 150 -5.42 13.80 4.46
CA PRO A 150 -5.31 15.08 5.16
C PRO A 150 -4.68 14.99 6.54
N ALA A 151 -4.96 13.92 7.28
CA ALA A 151 -4.42 13.69 8.63
C ALA A 151 -2.91 13.36 8.66
N LEU A 152 -2.30 13.04 7.52
CA LEU A 152 -0.88 12.70 7.41
C LEU A 152 -0.04 13.84 6.79
N LEU A 153 -0.66 14.94 6.39
CA LEU A 153 0.07 16.08 5.85
C LEU A 153 1.01 16.66 6.93
N PRO A 154 2.31 16.77 6.65
CA PRO A 154 3.24 17.39 7.59
C PRO A 154 2.88 18.86 7.86
N SER A 155 3.19 19.33 9.06
CA SER A 155 2.99 20.75 9.43
C SER A 155 3.73 21.66 8.47
N GLY A 156 3.03 22.67 7.93
CA GLY A 156 3.57 23.62 6.99
C GLY A 156 3.54 23.19 5.52
N VAL A 157 3.17 21.94 5.22
CA VAL A 157 2.98 21.47 3.84
C VAL A 157 1.54 21.70 3.42
N THR A 158 1.37 22.42 2.32
CA THR A 158 0.05 22.68 1.73
C THR A 158 -0.26 21.73 0.59
N VAL A 159 -1.54 21.47 0.37
CA VAL A 159 -1.99 20.61 -0.75
C VAL A 159 -1.55 21.16 -2.11
N ASP A 160 -1.39 22.48 -2.24
CA ASP A 160 -0.98 23.13 -3.49
C ASP A 160 0.51 22.92 -3.84
N GLU A 161 1.32 22.53 -2.86
CA GLU A 161 2.72 22.13 -3.08
C GLU A 161 2.86 20.73 -3.67
N LEU A 162 1.80 19.92 -3.61
CA LEU A 162 1.75 18.56 -4.16
C LEU A 162 1.55 18.62 -5.67
N ARG A 163 2.67 18.65 -6.41
CA ARG A 163 2.69 18.69 -7.88
C ARG A 163 3.75 17.79 -8.48
#